data_6f30a041e3e6db19934d9ccf4be19eda
#
_entry.id   6f30a041e3e6db19934d9ccf4be19eda
#
_cell.length_a   1.000
_cell.length_b   1.000
_cell.length_c   1.000
_cell.angle_alpha   90.00
_cell.angle_beta   90.00
_cell.angle_gamma   90.00
#
_symmetry.space_group_name_H-M   'P 1'
#
loop_
_entity.id
_entity.type
_entity.pdbx_description
1 polymer ?
#
loop_
_entity_poly.entity_id
_entity_poly.type
_entity_poly.pdbx_seq_one_letter_code
_entity_poly.pdbx_strand_id
1 'polypeptide(L)'
;LEEKLCKKLRISKDELIRFSIVRESIDARTDPIMFSYTLECEVRHEAALLRRRLRDVARAEAAPFTLPEQGSERLTHRPVVIGFGPSGMFAGLLLAQNGYRPIILERGSCVETRTRRVREFWAGGQLDPQCNVQFGEGGAGTFSDGKLTTRSKDPRCHHVLEELVRFGAPEQIL
;
A
#
# COMPACT_ATOMS: atom_id res chain seq x y z
N LEU A 1 1.59 -9.81 -23.33
CA LEU A 1 0.41 -9.55 -22.50
C LEU A 1 -0.64 -8.75 -23.29
N GLU A 2 -0.24 -7.64 -23.92
CA GLU A 2 -1.08 -6.76 -24.76
C GLU A 2 -1.92 -7.53 -25.81
N GLU A 3 -1.27 -8.41 -26.60
CA GLU A 3 -1.97 -9.20 -27.63
C GLU A 3 -3.05 -10.12 -27.04
N LYS A 4 -2.75 -10.75 -25.89
CA LYS A 4 -3.74 -11.58 -25.18
C LYS A 4 -4.90 -10.75 -24.64
N LEU A 5 -4.62 -9.52 -24.16
CA LEU A 5 -5.64 -8.58 -23.71
C LEU A 5 -6.56 -8.16 -24.85
N CYS A 6 -6.00 -7.69 -25.97
CA CYS A 6 -6.78 -7.33 -27.18
C CYS A 6 -7.65 -8.49 -27.68
N LYS A 7 -7.09 -9.72 -27.71
CA LYS A 7 -7.84 -10.91 -28.07
C LYS A 7 -8.99 -11.21 -27.10
N LYS A 8 -8.74 -11.09 -25.78
CA LYS A 8 -9.77 -11.28 -24.73
C LYS A 8 -10.90 -10.26 -24.88
N LEU A 9 -10.56 -9.01 -25.12
CA LEU A 9 -11.52 -7.91 -25.29
C LEU A 9 -12.16 -7.88 -26.67
N ARG A 10 -11.65 -8.64 -27.63
CA ARG A 10 -12.08 -8.64 -29.05
C ARG A 10 -12.01 -7.25 -29.68
N ILE A 11 -10.89 -6.58 -29.46
CA ILE A 11 -10.58 -5.24 -30.00
C ILE A 11 -9.26 -5.28 -30.77
N SER A 12 -9.04 -4.26 -31.61
CA SER A 12 -7.76 -4.02 -32.28
C SER A 12 -6.78 -3.32 -31.34
N LYS A 13 -5.48 -3.33 -31.67
CA LYS A 13 -4.45 -2.67 -30.86
C LYS A 13 -4.64 -1.16 -30.76
N ASP A 14 -5.12 -0.52 -31.80
CA ASP A 14 -5.39 0.91 -31.87
C ASP A 14 -6.61 1.35 -31.04
N GLU A 15 -7.48 0.42 -30.66
CA GLU A 15 -8.57 0.67 -29.71
C GLU A 15 -8.11 0.61 -28.25
N LEU A 16 -6.98 -0.04 -27.94
CA LEU A 16 -6.39 -0.08 -26.62
C LEU A 16 -5.52 1.16 -26.41
N ILE A 17 -5.91 2.05 -25.49
CA ILE A 17 -5.19 3.29 -25.19
C ILE A 17 -4.02 3.00 -24.25
N ARG A 18 -4.30 2.32 -23.13
CA ARG A 18 -3.31 1.91 -22.14
C ARG A 18 -3.83 0.73 -21.31
N PHE A 19 -2.93 0.04 -20.66
CA PHE A 19 -3.27 -0.95 -19.64
C PHE A 19 -2.20 -0.99 -18.54
N SER A 20 -2.60 -1.43 -17.36
CA SER A 20 -1.74 -1.69 -16.21
C SER A 20 -2.06 -3.04 -15.59
N ILE A 21 -1.08 -3.62 -14.91
CA ILE A 21 -1.26 -4.85 -14.14
C ILE A 21 -1.71 -4.43 -12.75
N VAL A 22 -2.93 -4.80 -12.37
CA VAL A 22 -3.50 -4.57 -11.03
C VAL A 22 -3.11 -5.71 -10.10
N ARG A 23 -3.00 -6.93 -10.66
CA ARG A 23 -2.64 -8.11 -9.87
C ARG A 23 -2.00 -9.16 -10.76
N GLU A 24 -0.91 -9.73 -10.27
CA GLU A 24 -0.30 -10.95 -10.78
C GLU A 24 -0.44 -12.07 -9.75
N SER A 25 -0.74 -13.27 -10.19
CA SER A 25 -0.78 -14.46 -9.34
C SER A 25 -0.36 -15.71 -10.09
N ILE A 26 0.21 -16.65 -9.38
CA ILE A 26 0.63 -17.95 -9.93
C ILE A 26 -0.55 -18.91 -9.82
N ASP A 27 -0.94 -19.53 -10.94
CA ASP A 27 -1.89 -20.62 -10.98
C ASP A 27 -1.14 -21.93 -11.19
N ALA A 28 -0.96 -22.66 -10.09
CA ALA A 28 -0.26 -23.96 -10.06
C ALA A 28 -1.23 -25.15 -10.10
N ARG A 29 -2.50 -24.94 -10.45
CA ARG A 29 -3.49 -26.03 -10.53
C ARG A 29 -3.37 -26.87 -11.80
N THR A 30 -2.64 -26.39 -12.78
CA THR A 30 -2.41 -27.04 -14.07
C THR A 30 -0.92 -27.14 -14.37
N ASP A 31 -0.55 -28.11 -15.22
CA ASP A 31 0.79 -28.20 -15.81
C ASP A 31 0.69 -27.78 -17.29
N PRO A 32 1.47 -26.82 -17.78
CA PRO A 32 2.46 -26.01 -17.04
C PRO A 32 1.81 -25.01 -16.05
N ILE A 33 2.59 -24.61 -15.05
CA ILE A 33 2.21 -23.51 -14.13
C ILE A 33 1.99 -22.23 -14.94
N MET A 34 0.91 -21.52 -14.65
CA MET A 34 0.49 -20.33 -15.39
C MET A 34 0.50 -19.08 -14.52
N PHE A 35 0.82 -17.94 -15.12
CA PHE A 35 0.56 -16.64 -14.50
C PHE A 35 -0.86 -16.16 -14.84
N SER A 36 -1.59 -15.72 -13.82
CA SER A 36 -2.90 -15.10 -13.96
C SER A 36 -2.80 -13.61 -13.66
N TYR A 37 -3.31 -12.79 -14.56
CA TYR A 37 -3.27 -11.33 -14.45
C TYR A 37 -4.67 -10.75 -14.35
N THR A 38 -4.85 -9.82 -13.43
CA THR A 38 -5.94 -8.84 -13.47
C THR A 38 -5.38 -7.55 -14.03
N LEU A 39 -5.97 -7.07 -15.12
CA LEU A 39 -5.52 -5.89 -15.83
C LEU A 39 -6.60 -4.81 -15.76
N GLU A 40 -6.19 -3.59 -15.54
CA GLU A 40 -7.01 -2.41 -15.80
C GLU A 40 -6.60 -1.82 -17.15
N CYS A 41 -7.58 -1.46 -17.98
CA CYS A 41 -7.29 -0.92 -19.31
C CYS A 41 -8.26 0.19 -19.68
N GLU A 42 -7.76 1.13 -20.45
CA GLU A 42 -8.52 2.19 -21.08
C GLU A 42 -8.65 1.89 -22.56
N VAL A 43 -9.88 1.94 -23.09
CA VAL A 43 -10.19 1.62 -24.48
C VAL A 43 -11.04 2.73 -25.11
N ARG A 44 -10.91 2.93 -26.41
CA ARG A 44 -11.63 4.02 -27.14
C ARG A 44 -13.15 3.93 -27.05
N HIS A 45 -13.71 2.73 -27.00
CA HIS A 45 -15.15 2.50 -27.07
C HIS A 45 -15.66 1.66 -25.88
N GLU A 46 -15.35 2.08 -24.65
CA GLU A 46 -15.66 1.37 -23.41
C GLU A 46 -17.13 0.95 -23.33
N ALA A 47 -18.07 1.88 -23.58
CA ALA A 47 -19.49 1.59 -23.48
C ALA A 47 -19.95 0.48 -24.46
N ALA A 48 -19.39 0.45 -25.68
CA ALA A 48 -19.67 -0.59 -26.65
C ALA A 48 -19.07 -1.94 -26.24
N LEU A 49 -17.86 -1.92 -25.65
CA LEU A 49 -17.20 -3.10 -25.13
C LEU A 49 -18.02 -3.72 -23.98
N LEU A 50 -18.44 -2.93 -23.00
CA LEU A 50 -19.21 -3.39 -21.84
C LEU A 50 -20.57 -3.99 -22.23
N ARG A 51 -21.22 -3.47 -23.28
CA ARG A 51 -22.47 -4.06 -23.83
C ARG A 51 -22.28 -5.50 -24.32
N ARG A 52 -21.06 -5.89 -24.72
CA ARG A 52 -20.78 -7.27 -25.20
C ARG A 52 -20.82 -8.30 -24.08
N ARG A 53 -20.86 -7.87 -22.80
CA ARG A 53 -20.91 -8.73 -21.60
C ARG A 53 -19.88 -9.86 -21.64
N LEU A 54 -18.65 -9.53 -22.00
CA LEU A 54 -17.56 -10.52 -22.05
C LEU A 54 -17.30 -11.07 -20.64
N ARG A 55 -17.04 -12.37 -20.57
CA ARG A 55 -16.69 -13.03 -19.31
C ARG A 55 -15.42 -12.41 -18.71
N ASP A 56 -15.43 -12.18 -17.40
CA ASP A 56 -14.32 -11.60 -16.62
C ASP A 56 -13.91 -10.18 -17.09
N VAL A 57 -14.85 -9.44 -17.69
CA VAL A 57 -14.69 -8.04 -18.07
C VAL A 57 -15.78 -7.23 -17.40
N ALA A 58 -15.37 -6.25 -16.62
CA ALA A 58 -16.26 -5.33 -15.92
C ALA A 58 -15.69 -3.92 -16.00
N ARG A 59 -16.52 -2.93 -15.69
CA ARG A 59 -16.03 -1.56 -15.51
C ARG A 59 -15.12 -1.52 -14.30
N ALA A 60 -13.94 -0.90 -14.44
CA ALA A 60 -13.08 -0.62 -13.31
C ALA A 60 -13.74 0.48 -12.46
N GLU A 61 -13.96 0.17 -11.20
CA GLU A 61 -14.42 1.14 -10.21
C GLU A 61 -13.18 1.69 -9.50
N ALA A 62 -12.69 2.83 -9.96
CA ALA A 62 -11.72 3.59 -9.20
C ALA A 62 -12.47 4.20 -8.00
N ALA A 63 -12.28 3.60 -6.84
CA ALA A 63 -12.66 4.22 -5.58
C ALA A 63 -11.37 4.79 -4.93
N PRO A 64 -10.94 6.01 -5.30
CA PRO A 64 -9.79 6.60 -4.63
C PRO A 64 -10.11 6.73 -3.14
N PHE A 65 -9.12 6.47 -2.31
CA PHE A 65 -9.25 6.72 -0.89
C PHE A 65 -9.53 8.21 -0.69
N THR A 66 -10.66 8.52 -0.07
CA THR A 66 -11.01 9.87 0.35
C THR A 66 -11.06 9.93 1.85
N LEU A 67 -10.37 10.92 2.42
CA LEU A 67 -10.50 11.19 3.84
C LEU A 67 -11.92 11.66 4.16
N PRO A 68 -12.44 11.32 5.35
CA PRO A 68 -13.68 11.92 5.83
C PRO A 68 -13.59 13.45 5.81
N GLU A 69 -14.70 14.10 5.59
CA GLU A 69 -14.76 15.57 5.70
C GLU A 69 -14.34 16.01 7.10
N GLN A 70 -13.58 17.10 7.15
CA GLN A 70 -13.16 17.67 8.43
C GLN A 70 -14.36 18.19 9.19
N GLY A 71 -14.38 17.96 10.52
CA GLY A 71 -15.39 18.57 11.39
C GLY A 71 -15.25 20.08 11.44
N SER A 72 -16.34 20.75 11.78
CA SER A 72 -16.39 22.23 11.90
C SER A 72 -15.81 22.75 13.22
N GLU A 73 -15.61 21.88 14.21
CA GLU A 73 -15.09 22.28 15.51
C GLU A 73 -13.57 22.51 15.46
N ARG A 74 -13.16 23.69 15.94
CA ARG A 74 -11.74 24.01 16.04
C ARG A 74 -11.12 23.33 17.25
N LEU A 75 -10.08 22.54 17.02
CA LEU A 75 -9.30 21.95 18.11
C LEU A 75 -8.55 23.07 18.89
N THR A 76 -8.69 23.06 20.19
CA THR A 76 -7.97 23.99 21.10
C THR A 76 -6.52 23.57 21.30
N HIS A 77 -6.22 22.28 21.18
CA HIS A 77 -4.89 21.70 21.36
C HIS A 77 -4.48 20.85 20.17
N ARG A 78 -3.19 20.68 20.01
CA ARG A 78 -2.62 19.79 18.98
C ARG A 78 -2.97 18.34 19.30
N PRO A 79 -3.36 17.52 18.32
CA PRO A 79 -3.53 16.07 18.52
C PRO A 79 -2.23 15.43 19.00
N VAL A 80 -2.34 14.46 19.90
CA VAL A 80 -1.21 13.66 20.39
C VAL A 80 -1.37 12.24 19.88
N VAL A 81 -0.34 11.73 19.21
CA VAL A 81 -0.23 10.34 18.75
C VAL A 81 0.78 9.64 19.64
N ILE A 82 0.38 8.57 20.31
CA ILE A 82 1.25 7.79 21.22
C ILE A 82 1.71 6.54 20.48
N GLY A 83 3.03 6.43 20.29
CA GLY A 83 3.71 5.40 19.52
C GLY A 83 3.93 5.80 18.06
N PHE A 84 5.10 5.42 17.52
CA PHE A 84 5.49 5.69 16.13
C PHE A 84 5.76 4.38 15.36
N GLY A 85 4.91 3.38 15.60
CA GLY A 85 4.77 2.21 14.75
C GLY A 85 3.90 2.53 13.52
N PRO A 86 3.57 1.55 12.65
CA PRO A 86 2.83 1.79 11.41
C PRO A 86 1.53 2.58 11.61
N SER A 87 0.73 2.26 12.62
CA SER A 87 -0.52 2.98 12.89
C SER A 87 -0.28 4.44 13.30
N GLY A 88 0.72 4.69 14.16
CA GLY A 88 1.07 6.05 14.59
C GLY A 88 1.67 6.88 13.47
N MET A 89 2.47 6.25 12.60
CA MET A 89 3.04 6.90 11.42
C MET A 89 1.94 7.39 10.47
N PHE A 90 1.01 6.52 10.10
CA PHE A 90 -0.10 6.88 9.21
C PHE A 90 -1.10 7.84 9.86
N ALA A 91 -1.39 7.68 11.16
CA ALA A 91 -2.21 8.65 11.88
C ALA A 91 -1.55 10.04 11.89
N GLY A 92 -0.26 10.11 12.20
CA GLY A 92 0.51 11.34 12.18
C GLY A 92 0.57 11.98 10.79
N LEU A 93 0.81 11.15 9.76
CA LEU A 93 0.84 11.59 8.37
C LEU A 93 -0.48 12.21 7.93
N LEU A 94 -1.59 11.49 8.13
CA LEU A 94 -2.93 11.96 7.76
C LEU A 94 -3.32 13.25 8.50
N LEU A 95 -3.02 13.33 9.80
CA LEU A 95 -3.25 14.53 10.58
C LEU A 95 -2.42 15.71 10.05
N ALA A 96 -1.15 15.48 9.70
CA ALA A 96 -0.26 16.51 9.17
C ALA A 96 -0.71 16.99 7.78
N GLN A 97 -1.07 16.08 6.89
CA GLN A 97 -1.61 16.40 5.56
C GLN A 97 -2.88 17.25 5.63
N ASN A 98 -3.66 17.10 6.71
CA ASN A 98 -4.87 17.87 6.96
C ASN A 98 -4.63 19.12 7.86
N GLY A 99 -3.39 19.50 8.10
CA GLY A 99 -3.03 20.75 8.79
C GLY A 99 -3.12 20.72 10.33
N TYR A 100 -3.36 19.56 10.94
CA TYR A 100 -3.54 19.45 12.40
C TYR A 100 -2.25 19.58 13.23
N ARG A 101 -1.06 19.49 12.66
CA ARG A 101 0.22 19.62 13.35
C ARG A 101 0.34 18.68 14.56
N PRO A 102 0.22 17.34 14.42
CA PRO A 102 0.22 16.41 15.53
C PRO A 102 1.52 16.46 16.34
N ILE A 103 1.46 16.08 17.61
CA ILE A 103 2.61 15.74 18.44
C ILE A 103 2.70 14.21 18.48
N ILE A 104 3.86 13.66 18.12
CA ILE A 104 4.07 12.21 18.14
C ILE A 104 5.03 11.89 19.25
N LEU A 105 4.64 10.96 20.13
CA LEU A 105 5.46 10.48 21.24
C LEU A 105 5.85 9.03 20.97
N GLU A 106 7.15 8.76 20.87
CA GLU A 106 7.69 7.41 20.73
C GLU A 106 8.56 7.10 21.96
N ARG A 107 8.38 5.90 22.52
CA ARG A 107 9.11 5.46 23.70
C ARG A 107 10.56 5.11 23.41
N GLY A 108 10.78 4.44 22.29
CA GLY A 108 12.10 3.98 21.89
C GLY A 108 12.91 5.04 21.13
N SER A 109 14.09 4.65 20.71
CA SER A 109 15.02 5.54 20.00
C SER A 109 14.64 5.69 18.52
N CYS A 110 15.23 6.70 17.86
CA CYS A 110 15.20 6.86 16.40
C CYS A 110 15.80 5.64 15.69
N VAL A 111 15.44 5.45 14.43
CA VAL A 111 15.74 4.24 13.66
C VAL A 111 17.25 3.92 13.59
N GLU A 112 18.12 4.92 13.51
CA GLU A 112 19.58 4.75 13.45
C GLU A 112 20.12 4.16 14.76
N THR A 113 19.73 4.75 15.88
CA THR A 113 20.13 4.28 17.22
C THR A 113 19.53 2.92 17.51
N ARG A 114 18.27 2.72 17.14
CA ARG A 114 17.56 1.45 17.29
C ARG A 114 18.24 0.33 16.50
N THR A 115 18.61 0.58 15.26
CA THR A 115 19.30 -0.39 14.39
C THR A 115 20.62 -0.84 15.02
N ARG A 116 21.39 0.10 15.59
CA ARG A 116 22.63 -0.23 16.29
C ARG A 116 22.38 -1.12 17.51
N ARG A 117 21.43 -0.75 18.39
CA ARG A 117 21.10 -1.52 19.61
C ARG A 117 20.57 -2.93 19.29
N VAL A 118 19.76 -3.06 18.26
CA VAL A 118 19.26 -4.36 17.82
C VAL A 118 20.39 -5.25 17.31
N ARG A 119 21.33 -4.70 16.54
CA ARG A 119 22.53 -5.45 16.10
C ARG A 119 23.43 -5.86 17.26
N GLU A 120 23.65 -4.98 18.24
CA GLU A 120 24.40 -5.28 19.45
C GLU A 120 23.75 -6.42 20.25
N PHE A 121 22.43 -6.41 20.41
CA PHE A 121 21.67 -7.48 21.03
C PHE A 121 21.82 -8.81 20.29
N TRP A 122 21.68 -8.81 18.96
CA TRP A 122 21.85 -10.03 18.16
C TRP A 122 23.28 -10.57 18.17
N ALA A 123 24.26 -9.72 18.43
CA ALA A 123 25.67 -10.12 18.65
C ALA A 123 25.95 -10.67 20.05
N GLY A 124 24.93 -10.89 20.88
CA GLY A 124 25.07 -11.42 22.25
C GLY A 124 25.08 -10.36 23.34
N GLY A 125 24.77 -9.10 23.02
CA GLY A 125 24.63 -8.02 23.99
C GLY A 125 23.35 -8.12 24.83
N GLN A 126 23.20 -7.19 25.77
CA GLN A 126 22.00 -7.14 26.61
C GLN A 126 20.80 -6.57 25.91
N LEU A 127 19.60 -7.10 26.20
CA LEU A 127 18.33 -6.56 25.71
C LEU A 127 18.02 -5.22 26.38
N ASP A 128 17.81 -4.18 25.59
CA ASP A 128 17.22 -2.92 26.05
C ASP A 128 15.69 -3.02 26.03
N PRO A 129 15.00 -2.98 27.20
CA PRO A 129 13.53 -3.09 27.24
C PRO A 129 12.81 -1.88 26.67
N GLN A 130 13.48 -0.75 26.43
CA GLN A 130 12.89 0.45 25.86
C GLN A 130 13.21 0.62 24.37
N CYS A 131 14.23 -0.08 23.85
CA CYS A 131 14.67 0.07 22.48
C CYS A 131 15.17 -1.28 21.91
N ASN A 132 14.33 -1.98 21.19
CA ASN A 132 14.60 -3.32 20.68
C ASN A 132 13.81 -3.58 19.38
N VAL A 133 13.69 -4.85 18.96
CA VAL A 133 12.93 -5.24 17.74
C VAL A 133 11.44 -4.86 17.80
N GLN A 134 10.85 -4.73 18.99
CA GLN A 134 9.43 -4.40 19.16
C GLN A 134 9.20 -2.90 19.37
N PHE A 135 10.11 -2.23 20.06
CA PHE A 135 9.93 -0.85 20.52
C PHE A 135 10.94 0.11 19.89
N GLY A 136 10.45 1.24 19.45
CA GLY A 136 11.20 2.31 18.81
C GLY A 136 10.57 2.74 17.49
N GLU A 137 11.14 3.77 16.89
CA GLU A 137 10.69 4.36 15.65
C GLU A 137 10.47 3.31 14.55
N GLY A 138 9.30 3.34 13.90
CA GLY A 138 8.88 2.41 12.86
C GLY A 138 8.21 1.12 13.38
N GLY A 139 8.24 0.87 14.71
CA GLY A 139 7.63 -0.33 15.29
C GLY A 139 8.35 -1.64 14.89
N ALA A 140 7.70 -2.78 15.11
CA ALA A 140 8.29 -4.09 14.83
C ALA A 140 8.55 -4.35 13.33
N GLY A 141 7.82 -3.66 12.44
CA GLY A 141 7.98 -3.78 11.00
C GLY A 141 9.34 -3.33 10.46
N THR A 142 10.05 -2.45 11.17
CA THR A 142 11.36 -1.93 10.77
C THR A 142 12.41 -3.04 10.54
N PHE A 143 12.31 -4.15 11.25
CA PHE A 143 13.23 -5.29 11.15
C PHE A 143 12.59 -6.52 10.51
N SER A 144 11.50 -6.33 9.75
CA SER A 144 10.89 -7.40 8.95
C SER A 144 11.74 -7.70 7.72
N ASP A 145 11.43 -8.82 7.06
CA ASP A 145 12.06 -9.22 5.80
C ASP A 145 11.48 -8.49 4.56
N GLY A 146 10.70 -7.44 4.78
CA GLY A 146 10.10 -6.61 3.72
C GLY A 146 8.83 -7.18 3.10
N LYS A 147 8.34 -8.32 3.57
CA LYS A 147 7.07 -8.85 3.07
C LYS A 147 5.90 -8.04 3.59
N LEU A 148 5.15 -7.44 2.68
CA LEU A 148 3.96 -6.68 2.98
C LEU A 148 2.75 -7.38 2.36
N THR A 149 2.07 -8.22 3.14
CA THR A 149 0.88 -8.95 2.70
C THR A 149 -0.28 -8.75 3.65
N THR A 150 -1.47 -8.59 3.11
CA THR A 150 -2.70 -8.53 3.89
C THR A 150 -3.79 -9.35 3.21
N ARG A 151 -4.70 -9.92 4.00
CA ARG A 151 -5.93 -10.52 3.50
C ARG A 151 -7.10 -9.52 3.50
N SER A 152 -6.87 -8.30 3.95
CA SER A 152 -7.86 -7.23 3.92
C SER A 152 -8.18 -6.86 2.46
N LYS A 153 -9.46 -6.60 2.20
CA LYS A 153 -9.95 -6.04 0.93
C LYS A 153 -10.31 -4.55 1.09
N ASP A 154 -9.85 -3.93 2.16
CA ASP A 154 -10.09 -2.53 2.45
C ASP A 154 -9.34 -1.65 1.43
N PRO A 155 -10.00 -0.72 0.75
CA PRO A 155 -9.37 0.15 -0.25
C PRO A 155 -8.23 1.01 0.33
N ARG A 156 -8.23 1.25 1.65
CA ARG A 156 -7.13 1.94 2.34
C ARG A 156 -5.80 1.21 2.25
N CYS A 157 -5.81 -0.10 2.01
CA CYS A 157 -4.56 -0.85 1.81
C CYS A 157 -3.77 -0.34 0.61
N HIS A 158 -4.45 -0.01 -0.49
CA HIS A 158 -3.79 0.55 -1.68
C HIS A 158 -3.20 1.93 -1.38
N HIS A 159 -3.96 2.79 -0.69
CA HIS A 159 -3.46 4.10 -0.26
C HIS A 159 -2.20 4.02 0.61
N VAL A 160 -2.10 3.01 1.48
CA VAL A 160 -0.87 2.77 2.26
C VAL A 160 0.33 2.50 1.34
N LEU A 161 0.15 1.69 0.30
CA LEU A 161 1.21 1.39 -0.66
C LEU A 161 1.59 2.63 -1.49
N GLU A 162 0.60 3.41 -1.94
CA GLU A 162 0.83 4.69 -2.64
C GLU A 162 1.67 5.66 -1.81
N GLU A 163 1.35 5.82 -0.51
CA GLU A 163 2.13 6.67 0.38
C GLU A 163 3.56 6.12 0.57
N LEU A 164 3.74 4.81 0.70
CA LEU A 164 5.08 4.22 0.77
C LEU A 164 5.90 4.51 -0.50
N VAL A 165 5.31 4.39 -1.68
CA VAL A 165 5.96 4.74 -2.95
C VAL A 165 6.29 6.24 -3.00
N ARG A 166 5.37 7.10 -2.57
CA ARG A 166 5.60 8.55 -2.47
C ARG A 166 6.80 8.90 -1.61
N PHE A 167 7.09 8.12 -0.58
CA PHE A 167 8.25 8.26 0.30
C PHE A 167 9.46 7.41 -0.12
N GLY A 168 9.48 6.87 -1.33
CA GLY A 168 10.65 6.26 -1.95
C GLY A 168 10.67 4.73 -1.97
N ALA A 169 9.57 4.06 -1.65
CA ALA A 169 9.47 2.64 -1.91
C ALA A 169 9.41 2.36 -3.44
N PRO A 170 9.87 1.19 -3.90
CA PRO A 170 9.80 0.84 -5.32
C PRO A 170 8.34 0.78 -5.82
N GLU A 171 8.08 1.31 -7.02
CA GLU A 171 6.74 1.29 -7.65
C GLU A 171 6.16 -0.12 -7.81
N GLN A 172 7.02 -1.14 -7.86
CA GLN A 172 6.61 -2.54 -8.01
C GLN A 172 5.76 -3.08 -6.85
N ILE A 173 5.64 -2.33 -5.74
CA ILE A 173 4.75 -2.72 -4.63
C ILE A 173 3.28 -2.35 -4.87
N LEU A 174 2.99 -1.46 -5.82
CA LEU A 174 1.64 -1.13 -6.28
C LEU A 174 1.14 -2.22 -7.21
#